data_787e3c6cf963a14cf8ba5b45fdf3a69c
#
_entry.id   787e3c6cf963a14cf8ba5b45fdf3a69c
#
_cell.length_a   1.000
_cell.length_b   1.000
_cell.length_c   1.000
_cell.angle_alpha   90.00
_cell.angle_beta   90.00
_cell.angle_gamma   90.00
#
_symmetry.space_group_name_H-M   'P 1'
#
loop_
_entity.id
_entity.type
_entity.pdbx_description
1 polymer ?
#
loop_
_entity_poly.entity_id
_entity_poly.type
_entity_poly.pdbx_seq_one_letter_code
_entity_poly.pdbx_strand_id
1 'polypeptide(L)'
;MKHQEQIEAYWSDPARERELVGAIARLVNVKSVKGDPEPGKPFGPGPAAALDEALALCRELGFSTSDYDHYVGLADLNDKETRLHILGHLDVVGEGSGWSTDPYACVEQDGVLYGRGVSDDKGPVVCALLAMKAVRDLGLPLSANARLILGTDEESGSSDIAYYYAREPYAPYAFTPDADFPVIHIEKGHYHPGFGAEWASAPAALPRVAALTGGLRQNVVPPEAEAMVLGIFAPDAELVCRQVSERTG
;
A
#
# COMPACT_ATOMS: atom_id res chain seq x y z
N MET A 1 31.04 7.91 -10.06
CA MET A 1 31.38 7.33 -11.38
C MET A 1 31.64 5.83 -11.26
N LYS A 2 32.71 5.36 -10.60
CA LYS A 2 33.06 3.90 -10.57
C LYS A 2 31.95 2.98 -10.03
N HIS A 3 31.23 3.35 -9.02
CA HIS A 3 30.12 2.54 -8.46
C HIS A 3 28.87 2.57 -9.33
N GLN A 4 28.59 3.69 -9.99
CA GLN A 4 27.46 3.82 -10.89
C GLN A 4 27.55 2.83 -12.06
N GLU A 5 28.73 2.76 -12.73
CA GLU A 5 28.97 1.83 -13.82
C GLU A 5 28.82 0.36 -13.39
N GLN A 6 29.24 0.04 -12.16
CA GLN A 6 29.06 -1.32 -11.60
C GLN A 6 27.58 -1.64 -11.35
N ILE A 7 26.80 -0.69 -10.86
CA ILE A 7 25.36 -0.86 -10.61
C ILE A 7 24.60 -1.00 -11.94
N GLU A 8 24.92 -0.14 -12.93
CA GLU A 8 24.32 -0.23 -14.26
C GLU A 8 24.63 -1.58 -14.94
N ALA A 9 25.87 -2.04 -14.84
CA ALA A 9 26.25 -3.35 -15.36
C ALA A 9 25.53 -4.51 -14.64
N TYR A 10 25.37 -4.43 -13.31
CA TYR A 10 24.64 -5.43 -12.55
C TYR A 10 23.18 -5.56 -13.00
N TRP A 11 22.50 -4.44 -13.23
CA TRP A 11 21.11 -4.43 -13.66
C TRP A 11 20.90 -4.64 -15.16
N SER A 12 21.97 -4.60 -15.97
CA SER A 12 21.92 -4.93 -17.39
C SER A 12 21.82 -6.45 -17.67
N ASP A 13 22.01 -7.30 -16.66
CA ASP A 13 21.82 -8.75 -16.79
C ASP A 13 20.32 -9.08 -16.80
N PRO A 14 19.80 -9.71 -17.88
CA PRO A 14 18.38 -10.12 -17.97
C PRO A 14 17.93 -11.08 -16.86
N ALA A 15 18.86 -11.73 -16.16
CA ALA A 15 18.54 -12.54 -15.00
C ALA A 15 18.01 -11.71 -13.84
N ARG A 16 18.43 -10.43 -13.72
CA ARG A 16 17.97 -9.51 -12.68
C ARG A 16 16.53 -9.07 -12.89
N GLU A 17 16.15 -8.84 -14.15
CA GLU A 17 14.76 -8.54 -14.48
C GLU A 17 13.83 -9.72 -14.12
N ARG A 18 14.23 -10.94 -14.46
CA ARG A 18 13.46 -12.14 -14.07
C ARG A 18 13.40 -12.34 -12.56
N GLU A 19 14.48 -12.06 -11.83
CA GLU A 19 14.52 -12.09 -10.37
C GLU A 19 13.55 -11.07 -9.78
N LEU A 20 13.53 -9.84 -10.31
CA LEU A 20 12.64 -8.77 -9.90
C LEU A 20 11.18 -9.14 -10.14
N VAL A 21 10.83 -9.51 -11.37
CA VAL A 21 9.45 -9.89 -11.73
C VAL A 21 8.96 -11.08 -10.91
N GLY A 22 9.80 -12.10 -10.73
CA GLY A 22 9.46 -13.27 -9.92
C GLY A 22 9.24 -12.92 -8.44
N ALA A 23 10.05 -12.06 -7.88
CA ALA A 23 9.93 -11.62 -6.49
C ALA A 23 8.68 -10.74 -6.27
N ILE A 24 8.38 -9.83 -7.21
CA ILE A 24 7.13 -9.04 -7.17
C ILE A 24 5.92 -9.96 -7.24
N ALA A 25 5.91 -10.91 -8.18
CA ALA A 25 4.81 -11.86 -8.35
C ALA A 25 4.55 -12.67 -7.07
N ARG A 26 5.60 -13.12 -6.38
CA ARG A 26 5.45 -13.85 -5.09
C ARG A 26 4.65 -13.06 -4.09
N LEU A 27 4.96 -11.77 -3.89
CA LEU A 27 4.27 -10.94 -2.90
C LEU A 27 2.87 -10.53 -3.37
N VAL A 28 2.70 -10.18 -4.65
CA VAL A 28 1.41 -9.80 -5.23
C VAL A 28 0.40 -10.93 -5.18
N ASN A 29 0.85 -12.18 -5.37
CA ASN A 29 -0.01 -13.37 -5.34
C ASN A 29 -0.54 -13.70 -3.93
N VAL A 30 -0.08 -13.01 -2.89
CA VAL A 30 -0.66 -13.11 -1.54
C VAL A 30 -1.68 -11.99 -1.34
N LYS A 31 -2.96 -12.33 -1.22
CA LYS A 31 -4.01 -11.36 -0.88
C LYS A 31 -3.82 -10.85 0.54
N SER A 32 -3.47 -9.58 0.68
CA SER A 32 -3.13 -8.93 1.95
C SER A 32 -4.03 -7.77 2.33
N VAL A 33 -5.30 -7.85 1.97
CA VAL A 33 -6.32 -6.90 2.43
C VAL A 33 -6.51 -7.09 3.93
N LYS A 34 -6.55 -5.97 4.68
CA LYS A 34 -6.81 -5.97 6.12
C LYS A 34 -8.11 -6.71 6.44
N GLY A 35 -8.06 -7.56 7.44
CA GLY A 35 -9.19 -8.32 7.98
C GLY A 35 -9.34 -8.13 9.49
N ASP A 36 -10.28 -8.86 10.07
CA ASP A 36 -10.45 -8.87 11.51
C ASP A 36 -9.21 -9.46 12.21
N PRO A 37 -8.80 -8.89 13.35
CA PRO A 37 -7.67 -9.39 14.11
C PRO A 37 -7.88 -10.83 14.58
N GLU A 38 -6.81 -11.63 14.48
CA GLU A 38 -6.73 -12.99 15.03
C GLU A 38 -5.55 -13.08 16.01
N PRO A 39 -5.47 -14.09 16.90
CA PRO A 39 -4.31 -14.30 17.73
C PRO A 39 -3.00 -14.37 16.91
N GLY A 40 -2.06 -13.48 17.18
CA GLY A 40 -0.80 -13.36 16.43
C GLY A 40 -0.90 -12.75 15.04
N LYS A 41 -2.08 -12.22 14.65
CA LYS A 41 -2.32 -11.57 13.35
C LYS A 41 -3.11 -10.29 13.56
N PRO A 42 -2.45 -9.20 13.94
CA PRO A 42 -3.12 -7.96 14.39
C PRO A 42 -4.01 -7.33 13.33
N PHE A 43 -3.72 -7.54 12.05
CA PHE A 43 -4.47 -6.99 10.92
C PHE A 43 -5.14 -8.07 10.06
N GLY A 44 -5.35 -9.24 10.65
CA GLY A 44 -5.97 -10.39 9.99
C GLY A 44 -4.98 -11.31 9.27
N PRO A 45 -5.49 -12.42 8.70
CA PRO A 45 -4.65 -13.46 8.11
C PRO A 45 -3.93 -13.02 6.82
N GLY A 46 -4.51 -12.10 6.04
CA GLY A 46 -3.95 -11.66 4.78
C GLY A 46 -2.62 -10.91 4.93
N PRO A 47 -2.56 -9.79 5.68
CA PRO A 47 -1.31 -9.07 5.95
C PRO A 47 -0.26 -9.93 6.65
N ALA A 48 -0.67 -10.80 7.60
CA ALA A 48 0.25 -11.73 8.25
C ALA A 48 0.89 -12.71 7.25
N ALA A 49 0.11 -13.30 6.35
CA ALA A 49 0.64 -14.20 5.32
C ALA A 49 1.58 -13.47 4.34
N ALA A 50 1.28 -12.22 4.00
CA ALA A 50 2.17 -11.42 3.15
C ALA A 50 3.51 -11.11 3.85
N LEU A 51 3.47 -10.86 5.16
CA LEU A 51 4.68 -10.67 5.95
C LEU A 51 5.52 -11.94 6.02
N ASP A 52 4.89 -13.08 6.27
CA ASP A 52 5.57 -14.39 6.29
C ASP A 52 6.29 -14.66 4.97
N GLU A 53 5.62 -14.41 3.83
CA GLU A 53 6.18 -14.59 2.49
C GLU A 53 7.33 -13.62 2.22
N ALA A 54 7.17 -12.34 2.59
CA ALA A 54 8.22 -11.34 2.43
C ALA A 54 9.45 -11.66 3.27
N LEU A 55 9.27 -12.09 4.52
CA LEU A 55 10.38 -12.52 5.37
C LEU A 55 11.05 -13.81 4.85
N ALA A 56 10.28 -14.73 4.26
CA ALA A 56 10.84 -15.90 3.58
C ALA A 56 11.71 -15.47 2.39
N LEU A 57 11.21 -14.60 1.53
CA LEU A 57 11.97 -14.03 0.42
C LEU A 57 13.25 -13.34 0.89
N CYS A 58 13.17 -12.51 1.93
CA CYS A 58 14.35 -11.85 2.50
C CYS A 58 15.42 -12.85 2.96
N ARG A 59 15.01 -13.92 3.65
CA ARG A 59 15.94 -14.99 4.10
C ARG A 59 16.57 -15.73 2.92
N GLU A 60 15.81 -16.09 1.91
CA GLU A 60 16.31 -16.73 0.68
C GLU A 60 17.34 -15.86 -0.05
N LEU A 61 17.11 -14.54 -0.04
CA LEU A 61 18.06 -13.57 -0.58
C LEU A 61 19.24 -13.29 0.35
N GLY A 62 19.31 -13.92 1.53
CA GLY A 62 20.45 -13.87 2.46
C GLY A 62 20.47 -12.66 3.41
N PHE A 63 19.32 -12.07 3.68
CA PHE A 63 19.19 -11.03 4.71
C PHE A 63 18.89 -11.62 6.08
N SER A 64 19.38 -10.97 7.14
CA SER A 64 18.93 -11.23 8.50
C SER A 64 17.54 -10.64 8.69
N THR A 65 16.61 -11.42 9.25
CA THR A 65 15.23 -11.00 9.41
C THR A 65 14.76 -11.06 10.85
N SER A 66 13.84 -10.17 11.23
CA SER A 66 13.12 -10.21 12.50
C SER A 66 11.63 -9.96 12.25
N ASP A 67 10.79 -10.53 13.11
CA ASP A 67 9.35 -10.32 13.15
C ASP A 67 8.96 -9.68 14.48
N TYR A 68 8.21 -8.59 14.41
CA TYR A 68 7.65 -7.86 15.55
C TYR A 68 6.16 -8.14 15.66
N ASP A 69 5.83 -9.35 16.11
CA ASP A 69 4.46 -9.82 16.41
C ASP A 69 3.49 -9.65 15.22
N HIS A 70 3.97 -9.85 14.00
CA HIS A 70 3.23 -9.62 12.74
C HIS A 70 2.68 -8.20 12.54
N TYR A 71 3.15 -7.22 13.36
CA TYR A 71 2.96 -5.81 13.04
C TYR A 71 3.95 -5.37 11.96
N VAL A 72 5.24 -5.73 12.13
CA VAL A 72 6.33 -5.29 11.25
C VAL A 72 7.35 -6.40 11.10
N GLY A 73 7.80 -6.61 9.87
CA GLY A 73 9.00 -7.39 9.59
C GLY A 73 10.20 -6.53 9.28
N LEU A 74 11.39 -7.06 9.53
CA LEU A 74 12.65 -6.38 9.26
C LEU A 74 13.55 -7.23 8.39
N ALA A 75 14.29 -6.57 7.48
CA ALA A 75 15.41 -7.17 6.77
C ALA A 75 16.63 -6.24 6.88
N ASP A 76 17.69 -6.77 7.48
CA ASP A 76 18.95 -6.05 7.68
C ASP A 76 19.99 -6.44 6.63
N LEU A 77 20.63 -5.43 6.03
CA LEU A 77 21.67 -5.62 5.01
C LEU A 77 22.97 -6.18 5.60
N ASN A 78 23.30 -5.80 6.84
CA ASN A 78 24.48 -6.26 7.58
C ASN A 78 24.28 -6.08 9.11
N ASP A 79 25.29 -6.43 9.89
CA ASP A 79 25.28 -6.42 11.37
C ASP A 79 25.80 -5.13 12.02
N LYS A 80 26.03 -4.07 11.22
CA LYS A 80 26.49 -2.78 11.73
C LYS A 80 25.35 -1.97 12.34
N GLU A 81 25.69 -0.84 12.96
CA GLU A 81 24.70 0.13 13.42
C GLU A 81 23.77 0.55 12.29
N THR A 82 22.47 0.48 12.53
CA THR A 82 21.47 0.89 11.55
C THR A 82 21.40 2.41 11.48
N ARG A 83 21.62 2.96 10.29
CA ARG A 83 21.55 4.40 10.04
C ARG A 83 20.59 4.80 8.95
N LEU A 84 20.03 3.85 8.22
CA LEU A 84 19.04 4.06 7.20
C LEU A 84 17.85 3.11 7.43
N HIS A 85 16.66 3.66 7.57
CA HIS A 85 15.41 2.93 7.45
C HIS A 85 14.81 3.14 6.06
N ILE A 86 14.41 2.04 5.43
CA ILE A 86 13.61 2.03 4.20
C ILE A 86 12.26 1.48 4.63
N LEU A 87 11.21 2.29 4.52
CA LEU A 87 9.86 1.92 4.95
C LEU A 87 9.03 1.55 3.73
N GLY A 88 8.44 0.37 3.75
CA GLY A 88 7.45 -0.05 2.78
C GLY A 88 6.38 -0.89 3.45
N HIS A 89 5.27 -1.16 2.76
CA HIS A 89 4.17 -1.92 3.31
C HIS A 89 3.74 -3.09 2.42
N LEU A 90 3.07 -4.05 3.01
CA LEU A 90 2.65 -5.30 2.37
C LEU A 90 1.13 -5.45 2.32
N ASP A 91 0.40 -4.71 3.17
CA ASP A 91 -1.04 -4.65 3.09
C ASP A 91 -1.47 -3.87 1.84
N VAL A 92 -2.69 -4.12 1.40
CA VAL A 92 -3.25 -3.50 0.20
C VAL A 92 -4.72 -3.16 0.43
N VAL A 93 -5.22 -2.13 -0.27
CA VAL A 93 -6.67 -1.87 -0.35
C VAL A 93 -7.40 -3.02 -1.03
N GLY A 94 -8.70 -3.13 -0.79
CA GLY A 94 -9.54 -4.09 -1.49
C GLY A 94 -9.44 -3.95 -3.01
N GLU A 95 -9.71 -5.03 -3.71
CA GLU A 95 -9.56 -5.10 -5.17
C GLU A 95 -10.44 -4.11 -5.93
N GLY A 96 -11.63 -3.80 -5.42
CA GLY A 96 -12.62 -3.02 -6.17
C GLY A 96 -13.21 -3.80 -7.34
N SER A 97 -13.56 -3.08 -8.43
CA SER A 97 -14.15 -3.67 -9.64
C SER A 97 -13.39 -3.23 -10.89
N GLY A 98 -13.70 -3.84 -12.04
CA GLY A 98 -13.13 -3.45 -13.34
C GLY A 98 -11.81 -4.11 -13.71
N TRP A 99 -11.36 -5.11 -12.97
CA TRP A 99 -10.19 -5.89 -13.33
C TRP A 99 -10.43 -6.78 -14.55
N SER A 100 -9.49 -6.77 -15.49
CA SER A 100 -9.46 -7.67 -16.64
C SER A 100 -8.74 -9.00 -16.33
N THR A 101 -7.98 -9.05 -15.24
CA THR A 101 -7.25 -10.22 -14.74
C THR A 101 -7.57 -10.42 -13.26
N ASP A 102 -7.20 -11.56 -12.69
CA ASP A 102 -7.25 -11.74 -11.24
C ASP A 102 -6.28 -10.73 -10.57
N PRO A 103 -6.75 -9.84 -9.70
CA PRO A 103 -5.89 -8.85 -9.04
C PRO A 103 -4.80 -9.46 -8.15
N TYR A 104 -4.94 -10.71 -7.74
CA TYR A 104 -3.97 -11.43 -6.90
C TYR A 104 -3.22 -12.53 -7.67
N ALA A 105 -3.27 -12.50 -9.00
CA ALA A 105 -2.39 -13.26 -9.87
C ALA A 105 -1.57 -12.27 -10.69
N CYS A 106 -0.33 -12.00 -10.27
CA CYS A 106 0.55 -11.07 -10.98
C CYS A 106 0.73 -11.51 -12.43
N VAL A 107 0.28 -10.71 -13.37
CA VAL A 107 0.35 -11.01 -14.81
C VAL A 107 1.30 -10.03 -15.48
N GLU A 108 2.25 -10.57 -16.25
CA GLU A 108 3.07 -9.78 -17.16
C GLU A 108 2.45 -9.80 -18.56
N GLN A 109 2.18 -8.62 -19.10
CA GLN A 109 1.71 -8.46 -20.47
C GLN A 109 2.37 -7.25 -21.11
N ASP A 110 3.02 -7.44 -22.25
CA ASP A 110 3.70 -6.39 -23.02
C ASP A 110 4.71 -5.56 -22.21
N GLY A 111 5.43 -6.21 -21.27
CA GLY A 111 6.41 -5.56 -20.41
C GLY A 111 5.81 -4.77 -19.25
N VAL A 112 4.52 -4.94 -18.98
CA VAL A 112 3.80 -4.31 -17.86
C VAL A 112 3.31 -5.39 -16.89
N LEU A 113 3.50 -5.18 -15.59
CA LEU A 113 2.96 -6.04 -14.54
C LEU A 113 1.60 -5.53 -14.09
N TYR A 114 0.63 -6.43 -14.04
CA TYR A 114 -0.72 -6.18 -13.54
C TYR A 114 -0.97 -6.99 -12.28
N GLY A 115 -1.47 -6.32 -11.23
CA GLY A 115 -1.84 -6.96 -9.96
C GLY A 115 -2.02 -5.94 -8.85
N ARG A 116 -2.82 -6.27 -7.84
CA ARG A 116 -3.01 -5.42 -6.66
C ARG A 116 -1.74 -5.42 -5.82
N GLY A 117 -1.13 -4.23 -5.62
CA GLY A 117 0.13 -4.08 -4.90
C GLY A 117 1.38 -4.06 -5.80
N VAL A 118 1.25 -4.21 -7.12
CA VAL A 118 2.42 -4.08 -8.03
C VAL A 118 3.05 -2.70 -7.94
N SER A 119 2.23 -1.65 -7.84
CA SER A 119 2.70 -0.26 -7.74
C SER A 119 2.72 0.24 -6.31
N ASP A 120 1.79 -0.21 -5.48
CA ASP A 120 1.52 0.28 -4.13
C ASP A 120 1.29 -0.92 -3.19
N ASP A 121 2.27 -1.34 -2.39
CA ASP A 121 3.69 -0.93 -2.36
C ASP A 121 4.62 -2.17 -2.51
N LYS A 122 4.06 -3.38 -2.78
CA LYS A 122 4.85 -4.65 -2.85
C LYS A 122 5.94 -4.61 -3.92
N GLY A 123 5.66 -3.98 -5.07
CA GLY A 123 6.66 -3.81 -6.12
C GLY A 123 7.82 -2.93 -5.68
N PRO A 124 7.59 -1.69 -5.21
CA PRO A 124 8.63 -0.83 -4.65
C PRO A 124 9.38 -1.45 -3.47
N VAL A 125 8.71 -2.17 -2.58
CA VAL A 125 9.36 -2.97 -1.51
C VAL A 125 10.38 -3.96 -2.09
N VAL A 126 10.00 -4.71 -3.12
CA VAL A 126 10.91 -5.65 -3.78
C VAL A 126 12.05 -4.91 -4.47
N CYS A 127 11.79 -3.78 -5.12
CA CYS A 127 12.82 -2.93 -5.71
C CYS A 127 13.86 -2.48 -4.65
N ALA A 128 13.40 -2.03 -3.49
CA ALA A 128 14.27 -1.65 -2.38
C ALA A 128 15.11 -2.84 -1.87
N LEU A 129 14.46 -4.00 -1.68
CA LEU A 129 15.13 -5.23 -1.24
C LEU A 129 16.23 -5.67 -2.22
N LEU A 130 15.93 -5.66 -3.53
CA LEU A 130 16.91 -6.04 -4.56
C LEU A 130 18.00 -4.97 -4.73
N ALA A 131 17.71 -3.68 -4.50
CA ALA A 131 18.73 -2.65 -4.46
C ALA A 131 19.72 -2.89 -3.29
N MET A 132 19.22 -3.23 -2.10
CA MET A 132 20.07 -3.64 -0.97
C MET A 132 20.91 -4.89 -1.33
N LYS A 133 20.30 -5.88 -1.99
CA LYS A 133 21.00 -7.07 -2.48
C LYS A 133 22.12 -6.69 -3.45
N ALA A 134 21.86 -5.83 -4.44
CA ALA A 134 22.85 -5.38 -5.41
C ALA A 134 24.07 -4.73 -4.74
N VAL A 135 23.85 -3.87 -3.74
CA VAL A 135 24.92 -3.24 -2.95
C VAL A 135 25.80 -4.29 -2.27
N ARG A 136 25.21 -5.33 -1.70
CA ARG A 136 25.93 -6.44 -1.05
C ARG A 136 26.67 -7.30 -2.09
N ASP A 137 26.00 -7.72 -3.16
CA ASP A 137 26.56 -8.61 -4.17
C ASP A 137 27.75 -7.97 -4.91
N LEU A 138 27.73 -6.66 -5.08
CA LEU A 138 28.83 -5.87 -5.64
C LEU A 138 29.95 -5.60 -4.65
N GLY A 139 29.81 -6.00 -3.38
CA GLY A 139 30.81 -5.77 -2.36
C GLY A 139 31.09 -4.29 -2.11
N LEU A 140 30.09 -3.42 -2.28
CA LEU A 140 30.29 -1.98 -2.09
C LEU A 140 30.57 -1.70 -0.60
N PRO A 141 31.54 -0.82 -0.29
CA PRO A 141 31.92 -0.55 1.09
C PRO A 141 30.82 0.21 1.82
N LEU A 142 30.33 -0.37 2.91
CA LEU A 142 29.32 0.21 3.76
C LEU A 142 29.89 0.53 5.13
N SER A 143 29.60 1.71 5.65
CA SER A 143 29.94 2.13 7.01
C SER A 143 28.86 1.80 8.04
N ALA A 144 27.63 1.50 7.60
CA ALA A 144 26.47 1.29 8.44
C ALA A 144 25.51 0.26 7.83
N ASN A 145 24.51 -0.15 8.59
CA ASN A 145 23.39 -0.97 8.11
C ASN A 145 22.29 -0.11 7.49
N ALA A 146 21.64 -0.67 6.45
CA ALA A 146 20.34 -0.26 5.96
C ALA A 146 19.34 -1.35 6.35
N ARG A 147 18.22 -0.95 6.93
CA ARG A 147 17.11 -1.81 7.36
C ARG A 147 15.88 -1.53 6.52
N LEU A 148 15.38 -2.56 5.86
CA LEU A 148 14.06 -2.53 5.24
C LEU A 148 13.02 -2.89 6.32
N ILE A 149 12.04 -2.04 6.49
CA ILE A 149 10.90 -2.18 7.40
C ILE A 149 9.69 -2.52 6.55
N LEU A 150 9.08 -3.67 6.82
CA LEU A 150 7.94 -4.23 6.11
C LEU A 150 6.69 -4.07 6.97
N GLY A 151 5.92 -3.02 6.72
CA GLY A 151 4.67 -2.72 7.41
C GLY A 151 3.51 -3.58 6.93
N THR A 152 2.45 -3.62 7.73
CA THR A 152 1.26 -4.45 7.47
C THR A 152 -0.07 -3.71 7.71
N ASP A 153 -0.05 -2.38 7.91
CA ASP A 153 -1.24 -1.55 8.22
C ASP A 153 -1.14 -0.11 7.66
N GLU A 154 -0.37 0.14 6.61
CA GLU A 154 -0.20 1.48 6.04
C GLU A 154 -1.53 2.05 5.56
N GLU A 155 -2.25 1.27 4.77
CA GLU A 155 -3.53 1.60 4.12
C GLU A 155 -4.69 1.89 5.11
N SER A 156 -4.48 1.66 6.39
CA SER A 156 -5.51 1.73 7.42
C SER A 156 -5.10 2.51 8.67
N GLY A 157 -3.98 3.26 8.60
CA GLY A 157 -3.58 4.22 9.62
C GLY A 157 -2.25 3.96 10.32
N SER A 158 -1.39 3.08 9.79
CA SER A 158 0.02 2.88 10.17
C SER A 158 0.24 2.59 11.66
N SER A 159 -0.68 1.82 12.29
CA SER A 159 -0.54 1.44 13.69
C SER A 159 0.58 0.42 13.91
N ASP A 160 0.97 -0.30 12.87
CA ASP A 160 2.13 -1.19 12.77
C ASP A 160 3.46 -0.44 12.99
N ILE A 161 3.66 0.66 12.27
CA ILE A 161 4.85 1.52 12.41
C ILE A 161 4.87 2.21 13.77
N ALA A 162 3.72 2.62 14.29
CA ALA A 162 3.61 3.14 15.66
C ALA A 162 4.01 2.07 16.69
N TYR A 163 3.59 0.80 16.49
CA TYR A 163 3.97 -0.33 17.34
C TYR A 163 5.49 -0.56 17.34
N TYR A 164 6.12 -0.51 16.17
CA TYR A 164 7.56 -0.70 16.01
C TYR A 164 8.35 0.42 16.69
N TYR A 165 8.07 1.68 16.39
CA TYR A 165 8.79 2.82 16.94
C TYR A 165 8.51 3.12 18.41
N ALA A 166 7.50 2.51 19.01
CA ALA A 166 7.35 2.51 20.46
C ALA A 166 8.41 1.62 21.18
N ARG A 167 9.13 0.77 20.42
CA ARG A 167 10.10 -0.22 20.93
C ARG A 167 11.51 0.01 20.42
N GLU A 168 11.64 0.57 19.23
CA GLU A 168 12.90 0.75 18.53
C GLU A 168 13.17 2.22 18.21
N PRO A 169 14.44 2.65 18.24
CA PRO A 169 14.79 4.03 17.92
C PRO A 169 14.66 4.31 16.42
N TYR A 170 14.43 5.57 16.08
CA TYR A 170 14.51 6.06 14.71
C TYR A 170 15.96 6.01 14.21
N ALA A 171 16.16 5.60 12.96
CA ALA A 171 17.43 5.80 12.28
C ALA A 171 17.62 7.28 11.93
N PRO A 172 18.88 7.75 11.80
CA PRO A 172 19.16 9.13 11.40
C PRO A 172 18.61 9.52 10.02
N TYR A 173 18.44 8.53 9.14
CA TYR A 173 17.93 8.71 7.79
C TYR A 173 16.81 7.71 7.54
N ALA A 174 15.77 8.16 6.81
CA ALA A 174 14.70 7.30 6.35
C ALA A 174 14.17 7.78 5.01
N PHE A 175 13.67 6.86 4.20
CA PHE A 175 12.81 7.13 3.06
C PHE A 175 11.81 6.00 2.87
N THR A 176 10.75 6.28 2.12
CA THR A 176 9.82 5.27 1.61
C THR A 176 9.93 5.21 0.09
N PRO A 177 9.89 4.02 -0.55
CA PRO A 177 9.78 3.88 -1.98
C PRO A 177 8.33 4.04 -2.47
N ASP A 178 7.37 4.17 -1.56
CA ASP A 178 5.94 4.29 -1.80
C ASP A 178 5.58 5.71 -2.27
N ALA A 179 6.04 6.07 -3.46
CA ALA A 179 5.81 7.37 -4.08
C ALA A 179 6.24 7.37 -5.54
N ASP A 180 5.87 8.43 -6.28
CA ASP A 180 6.36 8.66 -7.62
C ASP A 180 7.85 8.99 -7.63
N PHE A 181 8.54 8.49 -8.66
CA PHE A 181 9.97 8.78 -8.86
C PHE A 181 10.18 10.08 -9.66
N PRO A 182 11.33 10.79 -9.52
CA PRO A 182 12.51 10.32 -8.76
C PRO A 182 12.48 10.61 -7.27
N VAL A 183 11.86 11.68 -6.80
CA VAL A 183 11.78 12.05 -5.38
C VAL A 183 10.60 13.00 -5.15
N ILE A 184 9.70 12.65 -4.25
CA ILE A 184 8.72 13.55 -3.66
C ILE A 184 9.27 14.05 -2.32
N HIS A 185 9.36 15.35 -2.14
CA HIS A 185 9.88 15.99 -0.91
C HIS A 185 8.91 17.01 -0.30
N ILE A 186 7.74 17.18 -0.93
CA ILE A 186 6.64 18.02 -0.44
C ILE A 186 5.34 17.27 -0.69
N GLU A 187 4.55 17.10 0.34
CA GLU A 187 3.26 16.44 0.28
C GLU A 187 2.16 17.34 0.85
N LYS A 188 0.94 17.19 0.34
CA LYS A 188 -0.22 17.93 0.85
C LYS A 188 -0.68 17.33 2.17
N GLY A 189 -1.04 18.21 3.11
CA GLY A 189 -1.74 17.77 4.32
C GLY A 189 -3.15 17.29 4.02
N HIS A 190 -3.66 16.40 4.87
CA HIS A 190 -5.02 15.89 4.80
C HIS A 190 -5.90 16.59 5.86
N TYR A 191 -7.11 16.94 5.45
CA TYR A 191 -8.12 17.48 6.36
C TYR A 191 -9.46 16.77 6.11
N HIS A 192 -9.90 15.97 7.06
CA HIS A 192 -11.13 15.19 6.99
C HIS A 192 -12.14 15.71 8.02
N PRO A 193 -12.90 16.80 7.73
CA PRO A 193 -13.87 17.31 8.65
C PRO A 193 -15.12 16.43 8.66
N GLY A 194 -15.64 16.17 9.87
CA GLY A 194 -16.98 15.61 10.05
C GLY A 194 -18.02 16.72 10.08
N PHE A 195 -19.12 16.58 9.35
CA PHE A 195 -20.27 17.47 9.43
C PHE A 195 -21.46 16.68 9.97
N GLY A 196 -22.12 17.22 10.94
CA GLY A 196 -23.35 16.68 11.52
C GLY A 196 -24.37 17.79 11.76
N ALA A 197 -25.64 17.46 11.71
CA ALA A 197 -26.72 18.35 12.10
C ALA A 197 -27.79 17.53 12.81
N GLU A 198 -28.34 18.10 13.88
CA GLU A 198 -29.51 17.57 14.57
C GLU A 198 -30.73 18.34 14.14
N TRP A 199 -31.80 17.65 13.76
CA TRP A 199 -33.07 18.25 13.42
C TRP A 199 -34.04 18.07 14.56
N ALA A 200 -34.73 19.16 14.96
CA ALA A 200 -35.85 19.06 15.87
C ALA A 200 -36.94 18.13 15.27
N SER A 201 -37.68 17.41 16.11
CA SER A 201 -38.67 16.40 15.75
C SER A 201 -39.92 16.91 15.03
N ALA A 202 -39.92 18.12 14.48
CA ALA A 202 -41.02 18.62 13.65
C ALA A 202 -41.09 17.85 12.32
N PRO A 203 -42.29 17.57 11.80
CA PRO A 203 -42.43 16.92 10.48
C PRO A 203 -41.75 17.77 9.44
N ALA A 204 -40.67 17.26 8.86
CA ALA A 204 -39.96 17.95 7.79
C ALA A 204 -40.84 18.02 6.55
N ALA A 205 -40.75 19.14 5.81
CA ALA A 205 -41.44 19.28 4.53
C ALA A 205 -40.99 18.21 3.55
N LEU A 206 -41.91 17.82 2.66
CA LEU A 206 -41.62 16.91 1.54
C LEU A 206 -41.41 17.72 0.27
N PRO A 207 -40.56 17.28 -0.69
CA PRO A 207 -39.75 16.06 -0.61
C PRO A 207 -38.50 16.23 0.30
N ARG A 208 -38.00 15.12 0.85
CA ARG A 208 -36.76 15.12 1.66
C ARG A 208 -35.93 13.87 1.47
N VAL A 209 -34.62 14.01 1.58
CA VAL A 209 -33.69 12.87 1.66
C VAL A 209 -33.83 12.23 3.04
N ALA A 210 -34.15 10.95 3.10
CA ALA A 210 -34.27 10.18 4.32
C ALA A 210 -32.99 9.36 4.61
N ALA A 211 -32.25 8.96 3.58
CA ALA A 211 -30.95 8.32 3.68
C ALA A 211 -30.11 8.67 2.45
N LEU A 212 -28.83 8.73 2.64
CA LEU A 212 -27.83 8.86 1.57
C LEU A 212 -26.63 8.01 1.95
N THR A 213 -26.22 7.15 1.02
CA THR A 213 -25.01 6.33 1.17
C THR A 213 -24.18 6.45 -0.09
N GLY A 214 -22.87 6.38 0.02
CA GLY A 214 -21.96 6.41 -1.11
C GLY A 214 -20.51 6.49 -0.65
N GLY A 215 -19.60 6.03 -1.51
CA GLY A 215 -18.19 5.98 -1.21
C GLY A 215 -17.78 4.82 -0.32
N LEU A 216 -16.57 4.32 -0.59
CA LEU A 216 -15.96 3.23 0.18
C LEU A 216 -14.85 3.74 1.10
N ARG A 217 -14.18 4.82 0.72
CA ARG A 217 -13.07 5.44 1.45
C ARG A 217 -13.04 6.94 1.23
N GLN A 218 -12.47 7.68 2.19
CA GLN A 218 -12.43 9.15 2.18
C GLN A 218 -11.57 9.74 1.06
N ASN A 219 -10.60 9.02 0.58
CA ASN A 219 -9.66 9.42 -0.48
C ASN A 219 -10.04 8.92 -1.88
N VAL A 220 -11.19 8.24 -2.00
CA VAL A 220 -11.68 7.68 -3.28
C VAL A 220 -12.95 8.39 -3.69
N VAL A 221 -12.98 8.92 -4.91
CA VAL A 221 -14.21 9.47 -5.50
C VAL A 221 -15.24 8.37 -5.63
N PRO A 222 -16.44 8.51 -5.03
CA PRO A 222 -17.47 7.48 -5.09
C PRO A 222 -17.90 7.22 -6.55
N PRO A 223 -17.80 5.99 -7.05
CA PRO A 223 -18.33 5.65 -8.37
C PRO A 223 -19.85 5.57 -8.37
N GLU A 224 -20.45 5.32 -7.20
CA GLU A 224 -21.88 5.13 -7.02
C GLU A 224 -22.33 5.79 -5.70
N ALA A 225 -23.56 6.29 -5.70
CA ALA A 225 -24.25 6.76 -4.50
C ALA A 225 -25.72 6.40 -4.57
N GLU A 226 -26.32 6.10 -3.41
CA GLU A 226 -27.74 5.77 -3.28
C GLU A 226 -28.41 6.73 -2.32
N ALA A 227 -29.58 7.24 -2.70
CA ALA A 227 -30.39 8.11 -1.86
C ALA A 227 -31.83 7.60 -1.75
N MET A 228 -32.36 7.59 -0.52
CA MET A 228 -33.79 7.40 -0.28
C MET A 228 -34.45 8.78 -0.13
N VAL A 229 -35.38 9.09 -1.03
CA VAL A 229 -36.10 10.37 -1.01
C VAL A 229 -37.58 10.11 -0.77
N LEU A 230 -38.12 10.75 0.28
CA LEU A 230 -39.54 10.68 0.62
C LEU A 230 -40.32 11.83 -0.05
N GLY A 231 -41.54 11.54 -0.47
CA GLY A 231 -42.49 12.57 -0.99
C GLY A 231 -42.16 13.07 -2.41
N ILE A 232 -41.47 12.28 -3.23
CA ILE A 232 -41.28 12.55 -4.66
C ILE A 232 -41.77 11.35 -5.46
N PHE A 233 -42.38 11.59 -6.61
CA PHE A 233 -42.75 10.53 -7.56
C PHE A 233 -41.51 10.10 -8.37
N ALA A 234 -41.40 8.82 -8.72
CA ALA A 234 -40.26 8.30 -9.47
C ALA A 234 -39.97 9.07 -10.79
N PRO A 235 -40.96 9.45 -11.63
CA PRO A 235 -40.71 10.26 -12.85
C PRO A 235 -40.07 11.62 -12.56
N ASP A 236 -40.46 12.27 -11.45
CA ASP A 236 -39.89 13.57 -11.07
C ASP A 236 -38.45 13.41 -10.55
N ALA A 237 -38.16 12.33 -9.80
CA ALA A 237 -36.82 12.00 -9.38
C ALA A 237 -35.89 11.73 -10.56
N GLU A 238 -36.35 10.96 -11.55
CA GLU A 238 -35.61 10.69 -12.80
C GLU A 238 -35.32 11.95 -13.59
N LEU A 239 -36.30 12.89 -13.65
CA LEU A 239 -36.11 14.18 -14.31
C LEU A 239 -35.01 15.01 -13.62
N VAL A 240 -35.04 15.09 -12.28
CA VAL A 240 -34.00 15.78 -11.52
C VAL A 240 -32.63 15.16 -11.74
N CYS A 241 -32.53 13.82 -11.69
CA CYS A 241 -31.27 13.13 -11.95
C CYS A 241 -30.70 13.46 -13.34
N ARG A 242 -31.54 13.43 -14.39
CA ARG A 242 -31.12 13.82 -15.73
C ARG A 242 -30.61 15.26 -15.80
N GLN A 243 -31.38 16.21 -15.23
CA GLN A 243 -30.99 17.63 -15.21
C GLN A 243 -29.66 17.88 -14.48
N VAL A 244 -29.40 17.14 -13.41
CA VAL A 244 -28.13 17.24 -12.69
C VAL A 244 -26.99 16.66 -13.53
N SER A 245 -27.20 15.48 -14.12
CA SER A 245 -26.20 14.83 -14.99
C SER A 245 -25.82 15.70 -16.19
N GLU A 246 -26.80 16.36 -16.84
CA GLU A 246 -26.57 17.29 -17.95
C GLU A 246 -25.77 18.54 -17.55
N ARG A 247 -25.82 18.95 -16.27
CA ARG A 247 -25.13 20.14 -15.73
C ARG A 247 -23.73 19.85 -15.16
N THR A 248 -23.46 18.62 -14.78
CA THR A 248 -22.22 18.23 -14.08
C THR A 248 -21.30 17.35 -14.92
N GLY A 249 -21.79 16.77 -15.99
CA GLY A 249 -21.03 15.92 -16.92
C GLY A 249 -21.17 14.45 -16.58
#